data_d962233415e3e401e9299176f0474bc1
#
_entry.id   d962233415e3e401e9299176f0474bc1
#
_cell.length_a   1.000
_cell.length_b   1.000
_cell.length_c   1.000
_cell.angle_alpha   90.00
_cell.angle_beta   90.00
_cell.angle_gamma   90.00
#
_symmetry.space_group_name_H-M   'P 1'
#
loop_
_entity.id
_entity.type
_entity.pdbx_description
1 polymer ?
#
loop_
_entity_poly.entity_id
_entity_poly.type
_entity_poly.pdbx_seq_one_letter_code
_entity_poly.pdbx_strand_id
1 'polypeptide(L)' 'MSQKKSVLFKNLLPVIKQYQQAGFTHEKIVTLLKDEHHLDLVSTETFKSYLYRYAKVTTTHSENIKM' A
#
# COMPACT_ATOMS: atom_id res chain seq x y z
N MET A 1 -8.68 1.92 -20.86
CA MET A 1 -7.35 1.40 -20.61
C MET A 1 -7.09 1.29 -19.12
N SER A 2 -6.55 0.17 -18.67
CA SER A 2 -6.36 -0.01 -17.24
C SER A 2 -5.04 0.61 -16.78
N GLN A 3 -5.04 1.11 -15.57
CA GLN A 3 -3.84 1.64 -14.97
C GLN A 3 -2.99 0.51 -14.41
N LYS A 4 -1.70 0.78 -14.31
CA LYS A 4 -0.80 -0.17 -13.68
C LYS A 4 -1.13 -0.27 -12.20
N LYS A 5 -0.90 -1.46 -11.64
CA LYS A 5 -1.16 -1.66 -10.21
C LYS A 5 -0.35 -0.70 -9.35
N SER A 6 0.88 -0.42 -9.74
CA SER A 6 1.72 0.50 -8.97
C SER A 6 1.13 1.89 -8.92
N VAL A 7 0.55 2.37 -10.01
CA VAL A 7 -0.08 3.68 -10.03
C VAL A 7 -1.30 3.70 -9.13
N LEU A 8 -2.14 2.67 -9.24
CA LEU A 8 -3.31 2.58 -8.38
C LEU A 8 -2.92 2.51 -6.92
N PHE A 9 -1.89 1.74 -6.62
CA PHE A 9 -1.43 1.61 -5.23
C PHE A 9 -0.99 2.96 -4.68
N LYS A 10 -0.20 3.70 -5.45
CA LYS A 10 0.28 5.01 -4.99
C LYS A 10 -0.89 5.97 -4.78
N ASN A 11 -1.87 5.93 -5.65
CA ASN A 11 -3.04 6.78 -5.51
C ASN A 11 -3.87 6.41 -4.28
N LEU A 12 -3.82 5.16 -3.86
CA LEU A 12 -4.59 4.66 -2.73
C LEU A 12 -3.83 4.70 -1.41
N LEU A 13 -2.59 5.20 -1.40
CA LEU A 13 -1.82 5.25 -0.16
C LEU A 13 -2.55 5.96 0.97
N PRO A 14 -3.21 7.10 0.75
CA PRO A 14 -3.98 7.73 1.84
C PRO A 14 -5.07 6.81 2.38
N VAL A 15 -5.75 6.09 1.50
CA VAL A 15 -6.79 5.16 1.90
C VAL A 15 -6.18 4.01 2.70
N ILE A 16 -5.06 3.48 2.21
CA ILE A 16 -4.38 2.39 2.89
C ILE A 16 -3.96 2.81 4.29
N LYS A 17 -3.47 4.02 4.43
CA LYS A 17 -3.09 4.54 5.74
C LYS A 17 -4.29 4.60 6.68
N GLN A 18 -5.43 5.00 6.17
CA GLN A 18 -6.65 5.05 6.98
C GLN A 18 -7.04 3.66 7.46
N TYR A 19 -6.93 2.66 6.57
CA TYR A 19 -7.22 1.28 6.96
C TYR A 19 -6.27 0.83 8.06
N GLN A 20 -4.98 1.16 7.93
CA GLN A 20 -3.99 0.77 8.93
C GLN A 20 -4.28 1.44 10.27
N GLN A 21 -4.64 2.70 10.24
CA GLN A 21 -4.97 3.42 11.48
C GLN A 21 -6.22 2.87 12.13
N ALA A 22 -7.12 2.33 11.33
CA ALA A 22 -8.32 1.71 11.87
C ALA A 22 -8.06 0.32 12.46
N GLY A 23 -6.84 -0.20 12.29
CA GLY A 23 -6.49 -1.47 12.89
C GLY A 23 -6.72 -2.67 12.00
N PHE A 24 -6.97 -2.47 10.72
CA PHE A 24 -7.19 -3.58 9.80
C PHE A 24 -5.89 -4.33 9.56
N THR A 25 -6.00 -5.67 9.47
CA THR A 25 -4.84 -6.50 9.13
C THR A 25 -4.48 -6.32 7.67
N HIS A 26 -3.26 -6.72 7.31
CA HIS A 26 -2.84 -6.65 5.92
C HIS A 26 -3.75 -7.47 5.02
N GLU A 27 -4.17 -8.65 5.48
CA GLU A 27 -5.08 -9.49 4.71
C GLU A 27 -6.40 -8.77 4.45
N LYS A 28 -6.92 -8.12 5.48
CA LYS A 28 -8.18 -7.39 5.33
C LYS A 28 -8.02 -6.24 4.35
N ILE A 29 -6.90 -5.52 4.44
CA ILE A 29 -6.66 -4.40 3.54
C ILE A 29 -6.53 -4.89 2.11
N VAL A 30 -5.83 -6.00 1.88
CA VAL A 30 -5.72 -6.56 0.53
C VAL A 30 -7.10 -6.90 -0.03
N THR A 31 -7.94 -7.50 0.80
CA THR A 31 -9.30 -7.83 0.39
C THR A 31 -10.09 -6.58 0.05
N LEU A 32 -9.99 -5.55 0.88
CA LEU A 32 -10.72 -4.30 0.65
C LEU A 32 -10.24 -3.62 -0.63
N LEU A 33 -8.94 -3.61 -0.86
CA LEU A 33 -8.41 -3.00 -2.08
C LEU A 33 -8.94 -3.70 -3.31
N LYS A 34 -9.03 -5.02 -3.26
CA LYS A 34 -9.55 -5.78 -4.38
C LYS A 34 -11.05 -5.51 -4.58
N ASP A 35 -11.81 -5.57 -3.49
CA ASP A 35 -13.26 -5.47 -3.57
C ASP A 35 -13.76 -4.05 -3.80
N GLU A 36 -13.14 -3.09 -3.12
CA GLU A 36 -13.64 -1.71 -3.13
C GLU A 36 -12.96 -0.85 -4.17
N HIS A 37 -11.72 -1.17 -4.49
CA HIS A 37 -10.91 -0.30 -5.37
C HIS A 37 -10.41 -1.01 -6.61
N HIS A 38 -10.80 -2.26 -6.78
CA HIS A 38 -10.43 -3.05 -7.97
C HIS A 38 -8.93 -3.19 -8.13
N LEU A 39 -8.22 -3.18 -7.01
CA LEU A 39 -6.77 -3.36 -7.01
C LEU A 39 -6.44 -4.73 -6.42
N ASP A 40 -6.22 -5.70 -7.29
CA ASP A 40 -5.93 -7.07 -6.88
C ASP A 40 -4.42 -7.25 -6.75
N LEU A 41 -3.96 -7.29 -5.51
CA LEU A 41 -2.54 -7.50 -5.23
C LEU A 41 -2.19 -8.97 -5.05
N VAL A 42 -3.17 -9.84 -5.17
CA VAL A 42 -2.99 -11.28 -5.14
C VAL A 42 -2.70 -11.80 -3.73
N SER A 43 -1.74 -11.19 -3.02
CA SER A 43 -1.38 -11.69 -1.70
C SER A 43 -0.88 -10.56 -0.82
N THR A 44 -0.77 -10.86 0.48
CA THR A 44 -0.22 -9.88 1.42
C THR A 44 1.26 -9.66 1.16
N GLU A 45 1.94 -10.65 0.61
CA GLU A 45 3.36 -10.48 0.27
C GLU A 45 3.53 -9.36 -0.75
N THR A 46 2.71 -9.37 -1.78
CA THR A 46 2.76 -8.33 -2.79
C THR A 46 2.42 -6.98 -2.18
N PHE A 47 1.42 -6.95 -1.29
CA PHE A 47 1.03 -5.73 -0.60
C PHE A 47 2.20 -5.16 0.19
N LYS A 48 2.89 -6.01 0.94
CA LYS A 48 4.04 -5.56 1.73
C LYS A 48 5.16 -5.04 0.83
N SER A 49 5.40 -5.71 -0.29
CA SER A 49 6.42 -5.26 -1.23
C SER A 49 6.10 -3.87 -1.76
N TYR A 50 4.84 -3.64 -2.10
CA TYR A 50 4.42 -2.33 -2.58
C TYR A 50 4.56 -1.28 -1.50
N LEU A 51 4.18 -1.62 -0.27
CA LEU A 51 4.36 -0.69 0.86
C LEU A 51 5.82 -0.33 1.01
N TYR A 52 6.68 -1.33 0.96
CA TYR A 52 8.11 -1.09 1.11
C TYR A 52 8.62 -0.16 0.03
N ARG A 53 8.16 -0.35 -1.19
CA ARG A 53 8.64 0.44 -2.33
C ARG A 53 8.13 1.87 -2.31
N TYR A 54 6.84 2.02 -2.02
CA TYR A 54 6.18 3.31 -2.31
C TYR A 54 5.83 4.08 -1.05
N ALA A 55 5.59 3.40 0.06
CA ALA A 55 5.20 4.09 1.28
C ALA A 55 6.39 4.45 2.15
N LYS A 56 7.46 3.68 2.10
CA LYS A 56 8.60 3.95 2.95
C LYS A 56 9.29 5.26 2.58
N VAL A 57 9.05 5.73 1.39
CA VAL A 57 9.64 6.99 0.95
C VAL A 57 9.32 8.11 1.90
N THR A 58 8.20 8.03 2.54
CA THR A 58 7.77 9.07 3.45
C THR A 58 8.50 9.03 4.77
N THR A 59 9.22 7.96 5.03
CA THR A 59 9.93 7.85 6.30
C THR A 59 11.36 8.19 6.16
N THR A 60 12.02 8.27 5.54
CA THR A 60 13.29 8.39 5.54
C THR A 60 14.16 9.07 5.69
N HIS A 61 13.77 8.61 5.72
CA HIS A 61 14.33 8.78 5.87
C HIS A 61 14.96 9.06 6.34
N SER A 62 14.85 8.99 6.61
CA SER A 62 15.40 9.21 7.14
C SER A 62 16.31 8.96 7.47
N GLU A 63 16.36 8.33 7.50
CA GLU A 63 17.00 7.96 7.91
C GLU A 63 18.02 7.86 7.64
N ASN A 64 18.06 7.82 7.25
CA ASN A 64 18.78 7.69 6.96
C ASN A 64 19.68 8.04 6.83
N ILE A 65 19.52 8.21 6.73
CA ILE A 65 20.14 8.64 6.65
C ILE A 65 21.13 8.79 7.01
N LYS A 66 21.42 8.67 7.14
CA LYS A 66 22.03 8.81 7.43
C LYS A 66 22.62 9.02 7.73
N MET A 67 22.63 8.96 7.58
CA MET A 67 22.79 9.26 7.73
C MET A 67 23.12 9.43 8.12
#